data_1ec7f9b0373a357ac1d2e135a20c4755
#
_entry.id   1ec7f9b0373a357ac1d2e135a20c4755
#
_cell.length_a   1.000
_cell.length_b   1.000
_cell.length_c   1.000
_cell.angle_alpha   90.00
_cell.angle_beta   90.00
_cell.angle_gamma   90.00
#
_symmetry.space_group_name_H-M   'P 1'
#
loop_
_entity.id
_entity.type
_entity.pdbx_description
1 polymer ?
#
loop_
_entity_poly.entity_id
_entity_poly.type
_entity_poly.pdbx_seq_one_letter_code
_entity_poly.pdbx_strand_id
1 'polypeptide(L)' 'MIREHDTVVLASDLPDIGLKAGDVGTVVLVHPAGGCEVEFMTLGGETLAVVSLSVEQLRPIRTREIAHARQIDQTQH' A
#
# COMPACT_ATOMS: atom_id res chain seq x y z
N MET A 1 -0.60 15.75 -4.05
CA MET A 1 -1.94 15.19 -4.06
C MET A 1 -1.93 13.79 -4.64
N ILE A 2 -2.59 12.87 -3.96
CA ILE A 2 -2.65 11.47 -4.40
C ILE A 2 -3.68 11.31 -5.50
N ARG A 3 -3.31 10.59 -6.57
CA ARG A 3 -4.16 10.37 -7.73
C ARG A 3 -4.20 8.90 -8.09
N GLU A 4 -5.18 8.55 -8.91
CA GLU A 4 -5.28 7.18 -9.44
C GLU A 4 -4.01 6.80 -10.16
N HIS A 5 -3.60 5.57 -9.96
CA HIS A 5 -2.39 4.95 -10.49
C HIS A 5 -1.10 5.41 -9.83
N ASP A 6 -1.17 6.32 -8.85
CA ASP A 6 0.02 6.68 -8.09
C ASP A 6 0.52 5.50 -7.26
N THR A 7 1.83 5.40 -7.14
CA THR A 7 2.47 4.50 -6.19
C THR A 7 2.56 5.23 -4.86
N VAL A 8 2.13 4.59 -3.79
CA VAL A 8 2.11 5.18 -2.46
C VAL A 8 2.73 4.22 -1.45
N VAL A 9 3.07 4.75 -0.30
CA VAL A 9 3.64 3.98 0.80
C VAL A 9 2.70 4.05 1.97
N LEU A 10 2.44 2.89 2.58
CA LEU A 10 1.62 2.81 3.78
C LEU A 10 2.37 3.47 4.92
N ALA A 11 1.73 4.40 5.61
CA ALA A 11 2.37 5.19 6.66
C ALA A 11 2.22 4.57 8.04
N SER A 12 1.29 3.64 8.21
CA SER A 12 1.05 3.01 9.49
C SER A 12 0.71 1.53 9.30
N ASP A 13 0.92 0.74 10.34
CA ASP A 13 0.64 -0.69 10.27
C ASP A 13 -0.86 -0.95 10.17
N LEU A 14 -1.20 -2.02 9.43
CA LEU A 14 -2.56 -2.54 9.37
C LEU A 14 -2.49 -4.02 9.75
N PRO A 15 -2.35 -4.31 11.06
CA PRO A 15 -2.05 -5.67 11.49
C PRO A 15 -3.15 -6.68 11.19
N ASP A 16 -4.41 -6.22 11.15
CA ASP A 16 -5.52 -7.13 10.87
C ASP A 16 -5.42 -7.78 9.50
N ILE A 17 -4.73 -7.15 8.57
CA ILE A 17 -4.58 -7.69 7.22
C ILE A 17 -3.12 -7.92 6.87
N GLY A 18 -2.24 -7.88 7.85
CA GLY A 18 -0.85 -8.26 7.63
C GLY A 18 -0.01 -7.24 6.89
N LEU A 19 -0.47 -6.00 6.80
CA LEU A 19 0.29 -4.94 6.14
C LEU A 19 1.02 -4.09 7.16
N LYS A 20 2.15 -3.55 6.76
CA LYS A 20 3.01 -2.78 7.65
C LYS A 20 3.39 -1.45 7.03
N ALA A 21 3.67 -0.48 7.88
CA ALA A 21 4.24 0.80 7.44
C ALA A 21 5.45 0.52 6.57
N GLY A 22 5.52 1.20 5.44
CA GLY A 22 6.58 0.98 4.46
C GLY A 22 6.16 0.10 3.30
N ASP A 23 5.05 -0.62 3.43
CA ASP A 23 4.55 -1.42 2.30
C ASP A 23 4.08 -0.49 1.19
N VAL A 24 4.36 -0.89 -0.05
CA VAL A 24 4.09 -0.08 -1.23
C VAL A 24 2.84 -0.59 -1.92
N GLY A 25 1.97 0.32 -2.31
CA GLY A 25 0.75 -0.02 -3.01
C GLY A 25 0.49 0.93 -4.16
N THR A 26 -0.55 0.63 -4.92
CA THR A 26 -0.97 1.43 -6.07
C THR A 26 -2.40 1.91 -5.84
N VAL A 27 -2.63 3.20 -6.03
CA VAL A 27 -3.96 3.76 -5.89
C VAL A 27 -4.79 3.33 -7.11
N VAL A 28 -5.89 2.62 -6.86
CA VAL A 28 -6.75 2.16 -7.95
C VAL A 28 -8.02 2.99 -8.07
N LEU A 29 -8.38 3.74 -7.03
CA LEU A 29 -9.55 4.60 -7.07
C LEU A 29 -9.42 5.69 -6.02
N VAL A 30 -9.76 6.92 -6.38
CA VAL A 30 -9.82 8.03 -5.43
C VAL A 30 -11.28 8.39 -5.21
N HIS A 31 -11.72 8.43 -3.96
CA HIS A 31 -13.10 8.77 -3.64
C HIS A 31 -13.29 10.28 -3.61
N PRO A 32 -14.36 10.79 -4.20
CA PRO A 32 -14.60 12.23 -4.17
C PRO A 32 -14.71 12.81 -2.78
N ALA A 33 -15.17 12.02 -1.83
CA ALA A 33 -15.35 12.48 -0.46
C ALA A 33 -14.08 12.37 0.38
N GLY A 34 -13.00 11.90 -0.22
CA GLY A 34 -11.73 11.69 0.48
C GLY A 34 -11.44 10.22 0.67
N GLY A 35 -10.14 9.92 0.77
CA GLY A 35 -9.71 8.53 0.87
C GLY A 35 -9.57 7.88 -0.50
N CYS A 36 -9.05 6.68 -0.51
CA CYS A 36 -8.83 5.97 -1.76
C CYS A 36 -8.77 4.47 -1.52
N GLU A 37 -8.90 3.73 -2.62
CA GLU A 37 -8.66 2.29 -2.62
C GLU A 37 -7.24 2.05 -3.08
N VAL A 38 -6.50 1.23 -2.35
CA VAL A 38 -5.11 0.95 -2.64
C VAL A 38 -4.91 -0.55 -2.76
N GLU A 39 -4.28 -0.96 -3.85
CA GLU A 39 -3.96 -2.37 -4.07
C GLU A 39 -2.55 -2.65 -3.62
N PHE A 40 -2.39 -3.66 -2.78
CA PHE A 40 -1.09 -4.15 -2.33
C PHE A 40 -0.83 -5.49 -2.99
N MET A 41 0.33 -5.62 -3.63
CA MET A 41 0.71 -6.81 -4.39
C MET A 41 2.05 -7.32 -3.93
N THR A 42 2.26 -8.62 -4.10
CA THR A 42 3.62 -9.16 -3.95
C THR A 42 4.46 -8.75 -5.15
N LEU A 43 5.77 -8.82 -5.00
CA LEU A 43 6.68 -8.57 -6.11
C LEU A 43 6.52 -9.61 -7.21
N GLY A 44 5.97 -10.77 -6.89
CA GLY A 44 5.66 -11.80 -7.88
C GLY A 44 4.38 -11.55 -8.64
N GLY A 45 3.61 -10.52 -8.28
CA GLY A 45 2.42 -10.14 -9.03
C GLY A 45 1.10 -10.61 -8.44
N GLU A 46 1.12 -11.15 -7.25
CA GLU A 46 -0.12 -11.61 -6.60
C GLU A 46 -0.74 -10.46 -5.80
N THR A 47 -2.02 -10.20 -6.00
CA THR A 47 -2.73 -9.20 -5.21
C THR A 47 -2.99 -9.76 -3.81
N LEU A 48 -2.49 -9.06 -2.80
CA LEU A 48 -2.73 -9.45 -1.41
C LEU A 48 -4.01 -8.85 -0.88
N ALA A 49 -4.28 -7.58 -1.19
CA ALA A 49 -5.44 -6.90 -0.66
C ALA A 49 -5.69 -5.63 -1.44
N VAL A 50 -6.97 -5.23 -1.50
CA VAL A 50 -7.36 -3.90 -1.94
C VAL A 50 -8.06 -3.27 -0.74
N VAL A 51 -7.55 -2.16 -0.25
CA VAL A 51 -7.93 -1.61 1.04
C VAL A 51 -8.36 -0.17 0.90
N SER A 52 -9.45 0.19 1.59
CA SER A 52 -9.89 1.59 1.67
C SER A 52 -9.08 2.29 2.74
N LEU A 53 -8.38 3.34 2.37
CA LEU A 53 -7.50 4.07 3.28
C LEU A 53 -7.73 5.55 3.19
N SER A 54 -7.50 6.24 4.30
CA SER A 54 -7.51 7.70 4.32
C SER A 54 -6.14 8.20 3.85
N VAL A 55 -6.10 9.46 3.42
CA VAL A 55 -4.84 10.04 2.95
C VAL A 55 -3.79 10.12 4.06
N GLU A 56 -4.23 10.19 5.33
CA GLU A 56 -3.29 10.23 6.45
C GLU A 56 -2.56 8.90 6.64
N GLN A 57 -3.10 7.81 6.12
CA GLN A 57 -2.48 6.50 6.23
C GLN A 57 -1.48 6.23 5.12
N LEU A 58 -1.33 7.18 4.20
CA LEU A 58 -0.49 7.02 3.02
C LEU A 58 0.46 8.18 2.89
N ARG A 59 1.54 7.95 2.17
CA ARG A 59 2.42 9.03 1.74
C ARG A 59 2.92 8.74 0.32
N PRO A 60 3.28 9.79 -0.43
CA PRO A 60 3.82 9.56 -1.77
C PRO A 60 5.25 9.02 -1.69
N ILE A 61 5.68 8.43 -2.80
CA ILE A 61 7.08 8.05 -2.97
C ILE A 61 7.92 9.33 -3.04
N ARG A 62 9.07 9.32 -2.39
CA ARG A 62 10.02 10.43 -2.40
C ARG A 62 11.18 10.09 -3.31
N THR A 63 11.90 11.11 -3.76
CA THR A 63 12.92 10.93 -4.80
C THR A 63 14.14 10.10 -4.37
N ARG A 64 14.42 10.06 -3.08
CA ARG A 64 15.60 9.33 -2.62
C ARG A 64 15.25 8.12 -1.77
N GLU A 65 14.23 7.40 -2.18
CA GLU A 65 13.80 6.19 -1.48
C GLU A 65 14.17 4.98 -2.29
N ILE A 66 14.50 3.90 -1.59
CA ILE A 66 14.79 2.63 -2.22
C ILE A 66 13.82 1.59 -1.67
N ALA A 67 13.36 0.71 -2.54
CA ALA A 67 12.43 -0.33 -2.14
C ALA A 67 13.12 -1.36 -1.25
N HIS A 68 12.36 -1.94 -0.34
CA HIS A 68 12.84 -3.01 0.54
C HIS A 68 11.83 -4.16 0.50
N ALA A 69 12.33 -5.37 0.30
CA ALA A 69 11.47 -6.54 0.22
C ALA A 69 11.36 -7.20 1.60
N ARG A 70 10.15 -7.61 1.95
CA ARG A 70 9.93 -8.41 3.14
C ARG A 70 9.10 -9.64 2.79
N GLN A 71 9.34 -10.70 3.51
CA GLN A 71 8.57 -11.93 3.37
C GLN A 71 7.25 -11.75 4.09
N ILE A 72 6.14 -12.00 3.41
CA ILE A 72 4.85 -11.75 4.02
C ILE A 72 4.34 -12.96 4.76
N ASP A 73 4.82 -14.13 4.49
CA ASP A 73 4.23 -15.24 5.09
C ASP A 73 5.07 -16.25 5.48
N GLN A 74 4.85 -16.78 6.41
CA GLN A 74 5.34 -17.66 6.93
C GLN A 74 4.76 -18.88 7.14
N THR A 75 3.93 -19.30 6.98
CA THR A 75 3.48 -20.57 7.31
C THR A 75 3.64 -21.62 6.36
N GLN A 76 3.77 -21.62 6.32
CA GLN A 76 3.64 -22.19 5.65
C GLN A 76 3.75 -23.02 5.24
N HIS A 77 3.77 -23.41 5.33
CA HIS A 77 3.71 -23.93 4.91
C HIS A 77 3.73 -24.49 4.89
#